data_778f4e40063c657e439dedb6dc932b66
#
_entry.id   778f4e40063c657e439dedb6dc932b66
#
_cell.length_a   1.000
_cell.length_b   1.000
_cell.length_c   1.000
_cell.angle_alpha   90.00
_cell.angle_beta   90.00
_cell.angle_gamma   90.00
#
_symmetry.space_group_name_H-M   'P 1'
#
loop_
_entity.id
_entity.type
_entity.pdbx_description
1 polymer ?
#
loop_
_entity_poly.entity_id
_entity_poly.type
_entity_poly.pdbx_seq_one_letter_code
_entity_poly.pdbx_strand_id
1 'polypeptide(L)'
;MKYESVQQAREALKKLEQTQAAYNHALGVLYLDATTAAPSDTWEGRGKTMEVMSQITYDLLVNDENNELLSYLEAHADELDAQTKREVEVLRKSYDQIHRIPAEEYVAYSVLINDAESVWHKAKPEDDFAAFAPYLEKIVDYNRKFAGYYHPEMAPYNALLNEYEEGMNVETLDAFFAQLRQTIVPLIEKIRATKQIDDAFLYRHYPVEIQRKLSDYLMKVMGIDRTHCGIAETEHPFTTNFNNKDVRITTHYFEDNLVSSMFSVIHEGGHALYELGADDCYNYTALAGGVSMGIHESQSRLFENLVGRSRAFVHYLYPTLKELFPA
;
A
#
# COMPACT_ATOMS: atom_id res chain seq x y z
N MET A 1 -26.66 -26.95 11.22
CA MET A 1 -26.21 -25.57 11.10
C MET A 1 -25.65 -25.17 12.46
N LYS A 2 -24.46 -24.59 12.51
CA LYS A 2 -23.74 -24.27 13.76
C LYS A 2 -24.31 -23.05 14.47
N TYR A 3 -24.96 -22.13 13.72
CA TYR A 3 -25.48 -20.88 14.24
C TYR A 3 -27.02 -20.98 14.46
N GLU A 4 -27.46 -20.58 15.65
CA GLU A 4 -28.88 -20.61 16.05
C GLU A 4 -29.62 -19.31 15.70
N SER A 5 -28.86 -18.23 15.41
CA SER A 5 -29.41 -16.93 15.02
C SER A 5 -28.42 -16.09 14.21
N VAL A 6 -28.93 -15.16 13.40
CA VAL A 6 -28.13 -14.16 12.68
C VAL A 6 -27.28 -13.32 13.65
N GLN A 7 -27.82 -13.00 14.83
CA GLN A 7 -27.07 -12.24 15.83
C GLN A 7 -25.82 -12.99 16.32
N GLN A 8 -25.93 -14.29 16.57
CA GLN A 8 -24.78 -15.13 16.94
C GLN A 8 -23.73 -15.18 15.83
N ALA A 9 -24.16 -15.31 14.57
CA ALA A 9 -23.25 -15.31 13.42
C ALA A 9 -22.55 -13.95 13.24
N ARG A 10 -23.25 -12.82 13.45
CA ARG A 10 -22.64 -11.48 13.43
C ARG A 10 -21.60 -11.28 14.52
N GLU A 11 -21.81 -11.82 15.71
CA GLU A 11 -20.82 -11.80 16.79
C GLU A 11 -19.57 -12.61 16.44
N ALA A 12 -19.76 -13.77 15.79
CA ALA A 12 -18.64 -14.56 15.28
C ALA A 12 -17.88 -13.85 14.16
N LEU A 13 -18.58 -13.21 13.23
CA LEU A 13 -17.97 -12.37 12.17
C LEU A 13 -17.11 -11.27 12.78
N LYS A 14 -17.66 -10.49 13.68
CA LYS A 14 -16.93 -9.41 14.36
C LYS A 14 -15.68 -9.92 15.08
N LYS A 15 -15.76 -11.08 15.73
CA LYS A 15 -14.60 -11.69 16.38
C LYS A 15 -13.52 -12.11 15.37
N LEU A 16 -13.92 -12.68 14.24
CA LEU A 16 -13.00 -13.04 13.15
C LEU A 16 -12.28 -11.80 12.64
N GLU A 17 -13.01 -10.74 12.29
CA GLU A 17 -12.47 -9.49 11.76
C GLU A 17 -11.50 -8.83 12.74
N GLN A 18 -11.88 -8.72 14.02
CA GLN A 18 -11.00 -8.16 15.06
C GLN A 18 -9.71 -8.98 15.22
N THR A 19 -9.82 -10.31 15.12
CA THR A 19 -8.64 -11.17 15.21
C THR A 19 -7.74 -11.00 13.99
N GLN A 20 -8.31 -10.96 12.78
CA GLN A 20 -7.55 -10.68 11.55
C GLN A 20 -6.86 -9.31 11.60
N ALA A 21 -7.59 -8.27 12.04
CA ALA A 21 -7.02 -6.94 12.19
C ALA A 21 -5.84 -6.91 13.17
N ALA A 22 -5.91 -7.66 14.28
CA ALA A 22 -4.81 -7.75 15.23
C ALA A 22 -3.55 -8.42 14.63
N TYR A 23 -3.71 -9.51 13.87
CA TYR A 23 -2.59 -10.15 13.17
C TYR A 23 -2.04 -9.29 12.05
N ASN A 24 -2.90 -8.63 11.28
CA ASN A 24 -2.47 -7.71 10.22
C ASN A 24 -1.72 -6.51 10.79
N HIS A 25 -2.15 -5.98 11.94
CA HIS A 25 -1.41 -4.95 12.67
C HIS A 25 0.00 -5.44 13.06
N ALA A 26 0.10 -6.63 13.66
CA ALA A 26 1.39 -7.20 14.03
C ALA A 26 2.33 -7.40 12.83
N LEU A 27 1.81 -7.94 11.71
CA LEU A 27 2.55 -8.11 10.46
C LEU A 27 2.97 -6.76 9.86
N GLY A 28 2.08 -5.78 9.87
CA GLY A 28 2.39 -4.43 9.37
C GLY A 28 3.47 -3.74 10.21
N VAL A 29 3.48 -3.93 11.54
CA VAL A 29 4.57 -3.43 12.42
C VAL A 29 5.88 -4.14 12.11
N LEU A 30 5.88 -5.46 11.91
CA LEU A 30 7.07 -6.21 11.51
C LEU A 30 7.63 -5.71 10.17
N TYR A 31 6.75 -5.43 9.21
CA TYR A 31 7.15 -4.86 7.91
C TYR A 31 7.74 -3.46 8.08
N LEU A 32 7.07 -2.58 8.80
CA LEU A 32 7.55 -1.21 9.04
C LEU A 32 8.90 -1.20 9.76
N ASP A 33 9.07 -2.04 10.79
CA ASP A 33 10.34 -2.19 11.50
C ASP A 33 11.46 -2.66 10.54
N ALA A 34 11.16 -3.66 9.72
CA ALA A 34 12.07 -4.22 8.73
C ALA A 34 12.62 -3.19 7.74
N THR A 35 11.76 -2.25 7.33
CA THR A 35 12.07 -1.26 6.28
C THR A 35 12.62 0.05 6.85
N THR A 36 12.54 0.27 8.17
CA THR A 36 12.91 1.56 8.77
C THR A 36 13.96 1.47 9.86
N ALA A 37 13.82 0.58 10.86
CA ALA A 37 14.60 0.60 12.09
C ALA A 37 15.40 -0.68 12.35
N ALA A 38 15.03 -1.81 11.76
CA ALA A 38 15.70 -3.09 12.01
C ALA A 38 17.14 -3.09 11.48
N PRO A 39 18.11 -3.65 12.23
CA PRO A 39 19.46 -3.84 11.71
C PRO A 39 19.50 -4.71 10.45
N SER A 40 20.45 -4.44 9.55
CA SER A 40 20.52 -5.02 8.19
C SER A 40 20.56 -6.55 8.14
N ASP A 41 21.05 -7.23 9.18
CA ASP A 41 21.25 -8.68 9.18
C ASP A 41 20.17 -9.46 9.93
N THR A 42 19.00 -8.85 10.16
CA THR A 42 17.89 -9.49 10.91
C THR A 42 16.95 -10.30 10.02
N TRP A 43 17.13 -10.28 8.71
CA TRP A 43 16.20 -10.84 7.71
C TRP A 43 15.94 -12.35 7.88
N GLU A 44 16.96 -13.16 8.26
CA GLU A 44 16.77 -14.60 8.46
C GLU A 44 15.83 -14.91 9.64
N GLY A 45 16.06 -14.22 10.78
CA GLY A 45 15.19 -14.37 11.95
C GLY A 45 13.77 -13.88 11.68
N ARG A 46 13.63 -12.79 10.92
CA ARG A 46 12.33 -12.28 10.48
C ARG A 46 11.64 -13.25 9.53
N GLY A 47 12.37 -13.89 8.60
CA GLY A 47 11.83 -14.91 7.71
C GLY A 47 11.17 -16.07 8.47
N LYS A 48 11.80 -16.57 9.54
CA LYS A 48 11.21 -17.59 10.42
C LYS A 48 9.95 -17.09 11.14
N THR A 49 9.92 -15.83 11.54
CA THR A 49 8.72 -15.22 12.13
C THR A 49 7.60 -15.10 11.09
N MET A 50 7.93 -14.66 9.86
CA MET A 50 6.97 -14.54 8.77
C MET A 50 6.38 -15.91 8.37
N GLU A 51 7.17 -16.97 8.35
CA GLU A 51 6.71 -18.33 8.11
C GLU A 51 5.59 -18.72 9.09
N VAL A 52 5.83 -18.57 10.40
CA VAL A 52 4.85 -18.88 11.45
C VAL A 52 3.62 -17.99 11.36
N MET A 53 3.81 -16.68 11.22
CA MET A 53 2.71 -15.71 11.16
C MET A 53 1.84 -15.90 9.91
N SER A 54 2.44 -16.20 8.77
CA SER A 54 1.71 -16.46 7.52
C SER A 54 0.88 -17.74 7.62
N GLN A 55 1.40 -18.80 8.25
CA GLN A 55 0.61 -19.99 8.51
C GLN A 55 -0.59 -19.70 9.43
N ILE A 56 -0.37 -18.96 10.52
CA ILE A 56 -1.43 -18.57 11.45
C ILE A 56 -2.52 -17.76 10.73
N THR A 57 -2.13 -16.76 9.92
CA THR A 57 -3.11 -15.92 9.21
C THR A 57 -3.84 -16.69 8.12
N TYR A 58 -3.17 -17.63 7.45
CA TYR A 58 -3.82 -18.54 6.52
C TYR A 58 -4.89 -19.39 7.22
N ASP A 59 -4.52 -20.10 8.30
CA ASP A 59 -5.43 -20.98 9.05
C ASP A 59 -6.55 -20.20 9.74
N LEU A 60 -6.28 -18.95 10.14
CA LEU A 60 -7.29 -18.07 10.73
C LEU A 60 -8.40 -17.75 9.74
N LEU A 61 -8.10 -17.59 8.46
CA LEU A 61 -9.11 -17.30 7.44
C LEU A 61 -9.67 -18.57 6.81
N VAL A 62 -8.79 -19.48 6.39
CA VAL A 62 -9.14 -20.66 5.58
C VAL A 62 -9.39 -21.87 6.48
N ASN A 63 -10.63 -22.04 6.90
CA ASN A 63 -11.10 -23.19 7.67
C ASN A 63 -12.60 -23.41 7.47
N ASP A 64 -13.08 -24.60 7.83
CA ASP A 64 -14.48 -24.98 7.66
C ASP A 64 -15.43 -24.10 8.50
N GLU A 65 -15.00 -23.66 9.68
CA GLU A 65 -15.82 -22.82 10.56
C GLU A 65 -16.16 -21.48 9.91
N ASN A 66 -15.17 -20.84 9.30
CA ASN A 66 -15.39 -19.57 8.59
C ASN A 66 -16.18 -19.76 7.30
N ASN A 67 -15.98 -20.86 6.58
CA ASN A 67 -16.80 -21.16 5.42
C ASN A 67 -18.28 -21.33 5.81
N GLU A 68 -18.55 -22.06 6.89
CA GLU A 68 -19.92 -22.20 7.43
C GLU A 68 -20.50 -20.86 7.89
N LEU A 69 -19.69 -20.02 8.57
CA LEU A 69 -20.08 -18.67 9.01
C LEU A 69 -20.51 -17.80 7.83
N LEU A 70 -19.65 -17.67 6.84
CA LEU A 70 -19.91 -16.84 5.67
C LEU A 70 -21.13 -17.35 4.89
N SER A 71 -21.23 -18.68 4.67
CA SER A 71 -22.37 -19.29 3.99
C SER A 71 -23.69 -19.08 4.74
N TYR A 72 -23.65 -19.12 6.08
CA TYR A 72 -24.83 -18.83 6.90
C TYR A 72 -25.27 -17.38 6.75
N LEU A 73 -24.34 -16.41 6.83
CA LEU A 73 -24.63 -14.99 6.69
C LEU A 73 -25.12 -14.64 5.27
N GLU A 74 -24.54 -15.24 4.23
CA GLU A 74 -25.00 -15.09 2.84
C GLU A 74 -26.44 -15.58 2.67
N ALA A 75 -26.79 -16.72 3.26
CA ALA A 75 -28.16 -17.26 3.21
C ALA A 75 -29.17 -16.38 3.95
N HIS A 76 -28.74 -15.50 4.86
CA HIS A 76 -29.57 -14.58 5.62
C HIS A 76 -29.28 -13.11 5.29
N ALA A 77 -28.78 -12.83 4.07
CA ALA A 77 -28.37 -11.48 3.66
C ALA A 77 -29.47 -10.42 3.80
N ASP A 78 -30.74 -10.80 3.68
CA ASP A 78 -31.87 -9.89 3.83
C ASP A 78 -32.09 -9.41 5.28
N GLU A 79 -31.52 -10.12 6.27
CA GLU A 79 -31.56 -9.76 7.69
C GLU A 79 -30.35 -8.91 8.13
N LEU A 80 -29.38 -8.69 7.21
CA LEU A 80 -28.16 -7.92 7.49
C LEU A 80 -28.34 -6.45 7.10
N ASP A 81 -27.73 -5.56 7.90
CA ASP A 81 -27.52 -4.17 7.46
C ASP A 81 -26.53 -4.09 6.29
N ALA A 82 -26.52 -2.95 5.59
CA ALA A 82 -25.71 -2.76 4.40
C ALA A 82 -24.21 -2.92 4.65
N GLN A 83 -23.70 -2.49 5.81
CA GLN A 83 -22.31 -2.62 6.18
C GLN A 83 -21.93 -4.09 6.38
N THR A 84 -22.65 -4.80 7.25
CA THR A 84 -22.39 -6.24 7.52
C THR A 84 -22.48 -7.07 6.23
N LYS A 85 -23.45 -6.75 5.37
CA LYS A 85 -23.58 -7.42 4.07
C LYS A 85 -22.31 -7.24 3.23
N ARG A 86 -21.75 -6.01 3.18
CA ARG A 86 -20.53 -5.74 2.43
C ARG A 86 -19.30 -6.37 3.07
N GLU A 87 -19.21 -6.41 4.40
CA GLU A 87 -18.14 -7.13 5.12
C GLU A 87 -18.13 -8.61 4.75
N VAL A 88 -19.29 -9.26 4.72
CA VAL A 88 -19.43 -10.68 4.30
C VAL A 88 -18.97 -10.87 2.85
N GLU A 89 -19.38 -10.00 1.92
CA GLU A 89 -18.97 -10.07 0.51
C GLU A 89 -17.44 -9.97 0.35
N VAL A 90 -16.80 -9.03 1.04
CA VAL A 90 -15.35 -8.83 0.98
C VAL A 90 -14.60 -10.01 1.60
N LEU A 91 -15.06 -10.49 2.76
CA LEU A 91 -14.44 -11.66 3.40
C LEU A 91 -14.64 -12.94 2.60
N ARG A 92 -15.80 -13.14 1.96
CA ARG A 92 -16.05 -14.28 1.08
C ARG A 92 -15.08 -14.25 -0.11
N LYS A 93 -14.92 -13.11 -0.75
CA LYS A 93 -13.95 -12.95 -1.83
C LYS A 93 -12.54 -13.31 -1.38
N SER A 94 -12.10 -12.79 -0.24
CA SER A 94 -10.78 -13.09 0.33
C SER A 94 -10.62 -14.56 0.70
N TYR A 95 -11.65 -15.17 1.31
CA TYR A 95 -11.66 -16.60 1.62
C TYR A 95 -11.49 -17.44 0.37
N ASP A 96 -12.32 -17.20 -0.66
CA ASP A 96 -12.34 -17.99 -1.88
C ASP A 96 -11.03 -17.92 -2.65
N GLN A 97 -10.37 -16.75 -2.63
CA GLN A 97 -9.06 -16.55 -3.25
C GLN A 97 -7.97 -17.32 -2.51
N ILE A 98 -7.85 -17.10 -1.20
CA ILE A 98 -6.76 -17.69 -0.42
C ILE A 98 -6.95 -19.20 -0.25
N HIS A 99 -8.19 -19.67 -0.11
CA HIS A 99 -8.52 -21.10 -0.02
C HIS A 99 -8.05 -21.91 -1.25
N ARG A 100 -7.99 -21.29 -2.42
CA ARG A 100 -7.51 -21.94 -3.64
C ARG A 100 -5.99 -22.11 -3.69
N ILE A 101 -5.24 -21.39 -2.86
CA ILE A 101 -3.79 -21.50 -2.78
C ILE A 101 -3.45 -22.60 -1.75
N PRO A 102 -2.61 -23.59 -2.09
CA PRO A 102 -2.07 -24.51 -1.08
C PRO A 102 -1.33 -23.75 0.03
N ALA A 103 -1.58 -24.10 1.30
CA ALA A 103 -1.00 -23.40 2.45
C ALA A 103 0.53 -23.32 2.37
N GLU A 104 1.19 -24.40 1.96
CA GLU A 104 2.65 -24.46 1.80
C GLU A 104 3.16 -23.41 0.79
N GLU A 105 2.42 -23.17 -0.30
CA GLU A 105 2.79 -22.20 -1.32
C GLU A 105 2.54 -20.77 -0.85
N TYR A 106 1.46 -20.53 -0.12
CA TYR A 106 1.17 -19.23 0.49
C TYR A 106 2.27 -18.81 1.47
N VAL A 107 2.66 -19.72 2.36
CA VAL A 107 3.73 -19.49 3.35
C VAL A 107 5.10 -19.30 2.64
N ALA A 108 5.43 -20.18 1.68
CA ALA A 108 6.69 -20.09 0.94
C ALA A 108 6.81 -18.78 0.16
N TYR A 109 5.71 -18.29 -0.41
CA TYR A 109 5.69 -16.98 -1.08
C TYR A 109 5.93 -15.83 -0.12
N SER A 110 5.31 -15.86 1.07
CA SER A 110 5.52 -14.83 2.09
C SER A 110 6.98 -14.74 2.56
N VAL A 111 7.63 -15.89 2.73
CA VAL A 111 9.08 -15.96 3.05
C VAL A 111 9.91 -15.44 1.89
N LEU A 112 9.59 -15.84 0.65
CA LEU A 112 10.27 -15.36 -0.56
C LEU A 112 10.23 -13.83 -0.67
N ILE A 113 9.09 -13.19 -0.40
CA ILE A 113 8.97 -11.73 -0.44
C ILE A 113 9.87 -11.07 0.61
N ASN A 114 9.89 -11.60 1.85
CA ASN A 114 10.81 -11.10 2.90
C ASN A 114 12.28 -11.18 2.46
N ASP A 115 12.68 -12.30 1.88
CA ASP A 115 14.06 -12.52 1.45
C ASP A 115 14.41 -11.63 0.26
N ALA A 116 13.50 -11.54 -0.72
CA ALA A 116 13.65 -10.71 -1.90
C ALA A 116 13.83 -9.23 -1.54
N GLU A 117 13.04 -8.73 -0.59
CA GLU A 117 13.14 -7.36 -0.11
C GLU A 117 14.50 -7.08 0.53
N SER A 118 14.98 -8.00 1.36
CA SER A 118 16.31 -7.88 1.99
C SER A 118 17.44 -7.85 0.97
N VAL A 119 17.35 -8.67 -0.07
CA VAL A 119 18.33 -8.67 -1.17
C VAL A 119 18.22 -7.38 -1.99
N TRP A 120 17.00 -6.94 -2.29
CA TRP A 120 16.76 -5.71 -3.03
C TRP A 120 17.34 -4.48 -2.33
N HIS A 121 17.19 -4.37 -1.01
CA HIS A 121 17.76 -3.28 -0.21
C HIS A 121 19.30 -3.18 -0.34
N LYS A 122 19.99 -4.31 -0.49
CA LYS A 122 21.45 -4.35 -0.70
C LYS A 122 21.82 -4.10 -2.16
N ALA A 123 21.10 -4.75 -3.09
CA ALA A 123 21.41 -4.73 -4.52
C ALA A 123 21.14 -3.37 -5.18
N LYS A 124 20.08 -2.67 -4.73
CA LYS A 124 19.66 -1.39 -5.34
C LYS A 124 20.72 -0.29 -5.25
N PRO A 125 21.30 0.02 -4.07
CA PRO A 125 22.37 1.04 -3.97
C PRO A 125 23.65 0.65 -4.72
N GLU A 126 23.91 -0.65 -4.88
CA GLU A 126 25.10 -1.19 -5.55
C GLU A 126 24.90 -1.39 -7.06
N ASP A 127 23.70 -1.12 -7.59
CA ASP A 127 23.29 -1.38 -9.00
C ASP A 127 23.50 -2.85 -9.40
N ASP A 128 23.36 -3.78 -8.44
CA ASP A 128 23.54 -5.21 -8.62
C ASP A 128 22.22 -5.94 -8.91
N PHE A 129 21.70 -5.74 -10.12
CA PHE A 129 20.49 -6.46 -10.56
C PHE A 129 20.69 -7.99 -10.59
N ALA A 130 21.91 -8.46 -10.82
CA ALA A 130 22.20 -9.90 -10.91
C ALA A 130 21.93 -10.63 -9.57
N ALA A 131 22.18 -9.98 -8.44
CA ALA A 131 21.84 -10.53 -7.12
C ALA A 131 20.32 -10.62 -6.90
N PHE A 132 19.54 -9.67 -7.42
CA PHE A 132 18.08 -9.63 -7.23
C PHE A 132 17.31 -10.49 -8.25
N ALA A 133 17.79 -10.63 -9.47
CA ALA A 133 17.10 -11.30 -10.57
C ALA A 133 16.54 -12.70 -10.23
N PRO A 134 17.25 -13.60 -9.51
CA PRO A 134 16.72 -14.91 -9.17
C PRO A 134 15.49 -14.88 -8.23
N TYR A 135 15.38 -13.84 -7.40
CA TYR A 135 14.20 -13.62 -6.54
C TYR A 135 13.03 -13.10 -7.36
N LEU A 136 13.28 -12.15 -8.25
CA LEU A 136 12.28 -11.61 -9.16
C LEU A 136 11.68 -12.70 -10.05
N GLU A 137 12.49 -13.59 -10.60
CA GLU A 137 12.01 -14.74 -11.39
C GLU A 137 11.06 -15.62 -10.59
N LYS A 138 11.40 -15.98 -9.35
CA LYS A 138 10.54 -16.76 -8.46
C LYS A 138 9.24 -16.03 -8.13
N ILE A 139 9.30 -14.72 -7.87
CA ILE A 139 8.12 -13.89 -7.62
C ILE A 139 7.18 -13.91 -8.83
N VAL A 140 7.72 -13.75 -10.04
CA VAL A 140 6.93 -13.81 -11.27
C VAL A 140 6.29 -15.19 -11.46
N ASP A 141 7.01 -16.27 -11.18
CA ASP A 141 6.48 -17.62 -11.28
C ASP A 141 5.35 -17.90 -10.28
N TYR A 142 5.49 -17.45 -9.03
CA TYR A 142 4.41 -17.53 -8.04
C TYR A 142 3.18 -16.70 -8.46
N ASN A 143 3.38 -15.46 -8.95
CA ASN A 143 2.27 -14.64 -9.41
C ASN A 143 1.52 -15.26 -10.59
N ARG A 144 2.23 -15.88 -11.55
CA ARG A 144 1.60 -16.63 -12.65
C ARG A 144 0.78 -17.81 -12.14
N LYS A 145 1.31 -18.52 -11.14
CA LYS A 145 0.65 -19.66 -10.53
C LYS A 145 -0.59 -19.23 -9.76
N PHE A 146 -0.48 -18.19 -8.94
CA PHE A 146 -1.59 -17.65 -8.15
C PHE A 146 -2.70 -17.07 -9.02
N ALA A 147 -2.36 -16.39 -10.12
CA ALA A 147 -3.34 -15.95 -11.10
C ALA A 147 -4.22 -17.11 -11.60
N GLY A 148 -3.61 -18.29 -11.81
CA GLY A 148 -4.33 -19.49 -12.19
C GLY A 148 -5.21 -20.07 -11.07
N TYR A 149 -4.86 -19.85 -9.81
CA TYR A 149 -5.70 -20.23 -8.67
C TYR A 149 -6.86 -19.26 -8.48
N TYR A 150 -6.61 -17.94 -8.57
CA TYR A 150 -7.63 -16.92 -8.36
C TYR A 150 -8.71 -16.96 -9.44
N HIS A 151 -8.30 -16.94 -10.70
CA HIS A 151 -9.15 -16.80 -11.86
C HIS A 151 -8.69 -17.71 -13.00
N PRO A 152 -8.93 -19.05 -12.89
CA PRO A 152 -8.51 -20.00 -13.92
C PRO A 152 -9.16 -19.74 -15.31
N GLU A 153 -10.26 -19.00 -15.34
CA GLU A 153 -10.97 -18.59 -16.55
C GLU A 153 -10.35 -17.34 -17.24
N MET A 154 -9.49 -16.60 -16.55
CA MET A 154 -8.88 -15.38 -17.07
C MET A 154 -7.47 -15.64 -17.61
N ALA A 155 -7.02 -14.79 -18.54
CA ALA A 155 -5.60 -14.70 -18.85
C ALA A 155 -4.83 -14.29 -17.58
N PRO A 156 -3.66 -14.88 -17.26
CA PRO A 156 -2.98 -14.66 -15.97
C PRO A 156 -2.75 -13.18 -15.63
N TYR A 157 -2.40 -12.36 -16.62
CA TYR A 157 -2.18 -10.94 -16.38
C TYR A 157 -3.48 -10.18 -16.09
N ASN A 158 -4.60 -10.56 -16.71
CA ASN A 158 -5.91 -10.00 -16.38
C ASN A 158 -6.36 -10.37 -14.97
N ALA A 159 -6.10 -11.61 -14.54
CA ALA A 159 -6.35 -12.02 -13.16
C ALA A 159 -5.60 -11.13 -12.15
N LEU A 160 -4.32 -10.86 -12.40
CA LEU A 160 -3.53 -9.96 -11.53
C LEU A 160 -4.02 -8.51 -11.58
N LEU A 161 -4.38 -7.99 -12.75
CA LEU A 161 -4.96 -6.63 -12.86
C LEU A 161 -6.25 -6.49 -12.06
N ASN A 162 -7.11 -7.51 -12.11
CA ASN A 162 -8.35 -7.54 -11.35
C ASN A 162 -8.15 -7.55 -9.83
N GLU A 163 -7.03 -8.10 -9.33
CA GLU A 163 -6.71 -8.05 -7.90
C GLU A 163 -6.36 -6.64 -7.42
N TYR A 164 -5.73 -5.84 -8.26
CA TYR A 164 -5.36 -4.47 -7.93
C TYR A 164 -6.49 -3.46 -8.14
N GLU A 165 -7.30 -3.69 -9.17
CA GLU A 165 -8.45 -2.85 -9.50
C GLU A 165 -9.55 -3.73 -10.10
N GLU A 166 -10.62 -3.97 -9.36
CA GLU A 166 -11.68 -4.90 -9.75
C GLU A 166 -12.33 -4.50 -11.09
N GLY A 167 -12.41 -5.47 -12.00
CA GLY A 167 -12.92 -5.27 -13.35
C GLY A 167 -11.90 -4.78 -14.38
N MET A 168 -10.65 -4.47 -13.95
CA MET A 168 -9.60 -4.08 -14.91
C MET A 168 -9.07 -5.27 -15.71
N ASN A 169 -8.76 -4.98 -16.96
CA ASN A 169 -8.17 -5.93 -17.89
C ASN A 169 -7.29 -5.21 -18.94
N VAL A 170 -6.51 -5.99 -19.68
CA VAL A 170 -5.58 -5.48 -20.69
C VAL A 170 -6.30 -4.66 -21.77
N GLU A 171 -7.46 -5.09 -22.23
CA GLU A 171 -8.19 -4.38 -23.31
C GLU A 171 -8.58 -2.96 -22.89
N THR A 172 -9.11 -2.81 -21.68
CA THR A 172 -9.48 -1.50 -21.12
C THR A 172 -8.25 -0.61 -20.94
N LEU A 173 -7.17 -1.17 -20.39
CA LEU A 173 -5.94 -0.43 -20.14
C LEU A 173 -5.20 -0.07 -21.43
N ASP A 174 -5.15 -0.95 -22.41
CA ASP A 174 -4.52 -0.67 -23.70
C ASP A 174 -5.22 0.47 -24.43
N ALA A 175 -6.56 0.49 -24.43
CA ALA A 175 -7.33 1.58 -25.01
C ALA A 175 -7.05 2.93 -24.29
N PHE A 176 -7.02 2.91 -22.97
CA PHE A 176 -6.70 4.08 -22.14
C PHE A 176 -5.28 4.58 -22.39
N PHE A 177 -4.29 3.70 -22.33
CA PHE A 177 -2.89 4.07 -22.53
C PHE A 177 -2.56 4.49 -23.95
N ALA A 178 -3.22 3.93 -24.96
CA ALA A 178 -3.07 4.40 -26.33
C ALA A 178 -3.50 5.87 -26.48
N GLN A 179 -4.64 6.24 -25.91
CA GLN A 179 -5.10 7.63 -25.91
C GLN A 179 -4.18 8.55 -25.12
N LEU A 180 -3.73 8.10 -23.95
CA LEU A 180 -2.80 8.85 -23.09
C LEU A 180 -1.48 9.14 -23.82
N ARG A 181 -0.89 8.13 -24.47
CA ARG A 181 0.35 8.27 -25.24
C ARG A 181 0.19 9.23 -26.42
N GLN A 182 -0.92 9.16 -27.16
CA GLN A 182 -1.19 10.09 -28.26
C GLN A 182 -1.25 11.53 -27.80
N THR A 183 -1.65 11.78 -26.56
CA THR A 183 -1.76 13.14 -26.01
C THR A 183 -0.46 13.62 -25.38
N ILE A 184 0.15 12.77 -24.53
CA ILE A 184 1.29 13.18 -23.68
C ILE A 184 2.61 13.19 -24.44
N VAL A 185 2.87 12.21 -25.32
CA VAL A 185 4.16 12.14 -26.03
C VAL A 185 4.43 13.38 -26.88
N PRO A 186 3.50 13.87 -27.73
CA PRO A 186 3.72 15.10 -28.48
C PRO A 186 3.88 16.34 -27.60
N LEU A 187 3.23 16.36 -26.42
CA LEU A 187 3.37 17.44 -25.46
C LEU A 187 4.78 17.46 -24.83
N ILE A 188 5.29 16.29 -24.45
CA ILE A 188 6.65 16.16 -23.91
C ILE A 188 7.68 16.59 -24.96
N GLU A 189 7.51 16.20 -26.23
CA GLU A 189 8.39 16.62 -27.33
C GLU A 189 8.40 18.14 -27.51
N LYS A 190 7.22 18.78 -27.47
CA LYS A 190 7.11 20.25 -27.50
C LYS A 190 7.83 20.91 -26.32
N ILE A 191 7.65 20.37 -25.11
CA ILE A 191 8.32 20.90 -23.92
C ILE A 191 9.83 20.77 -24.05
N ARG A 192 10.35 19.60 -24.47
CA ARG A 192 11.78 19.36 -24.67
C ARG A 192 12.40 20.28 -25.73
N ALA A 193 11.63 20.66 -26.75
CA ALA A 193 12.08 21.57 -27.80
C ALA A 193 12.15 23.05 -27.36
N THR A 194 11.62 23.40 -26.18
CA THR A 194 11.68 24.77 -25.63
C THR A 194 12.91 24.95 -24.75
N LYS A 195 13.30 26.20 -24.53
CA LYS A 195 14.35 26.51 -23.55
C LYS A 195 13.88 26.08 -22.16
N GLN A 196 14.65 25.21 -21.54
CA GLN A 196 14.36 24.73 -20.19
C GLN A 196 14.67 25.86 -19.17
N ILE A 197 13.92 25.87 -18.08
CA ILE A 197 14.17 26.71 -16.93
C ILE A 197 15.38 26.16 -16.18
N ASP A 198 16.26 27.04 -15.72
CA ASP A 198 17.37 26.61 -14.85
C ASP A 198 16.84 26.16 -13.50
N ASP A 199 17.01 24.89 -13.19
CA ASP A 199 16.58 24.22 -11.97
C ASP A 199 17.76 23.80 -11.07
N ALA A 200 18.98 24.21 -11.39
CA ALA A 200 20.19 23.86 -10.66
C ALA A 200 20.11 24.17 -9.16
N PHE A 201 19.30 25.15 -8.78
CA PHE A 201 19.07 25.48 -7.37
C PHE A 201 18.38 24.35 -6.58
N LEU A 202 17.67 23.42 -7.23
CA LEU A 202 17.02 22.30 -6.59
C LEU A 202 18.01 21.19 -6.18
N TYR A 203 19.21 21.20 -6.75
CA TYR A 203 20.28 20.20 -6.59
C TYR A 203 21.48 20.73 -5.79
N ARG A 204 21.24 21.73 -4.94
CA ARG A 204 22.26 22.21 -3.99
C ARG A 204 22.32 21.28 -2.79
N HIS A 205 23.21 21.57 -1.85
CA HIS A 205 23.24 20.86 -0.57
C HIS A 205 22.08 21.28 0.33
N TYR A 206 21.23 20.31 0.66
CA TYR A 206 20.05 20.45 1.51
C TYR A 206 20.18 19.49 2.71
N PRO A 207 20.63 19.98 3.89
CA PRO A 207 20.87 19.11 5.04
C PRO A 207 19.63 18.32 5.46
N VAL A 208 19.78 17.02 5.70
CA VAL A 208 18.69 16.11 6.07
C VAL A 208 17.90 16.61 7.28
N GLU A 209 18.57 17.14 8.31
CA GLU A 209 17.91 17.70 9.50
C GLU A 209 16.96 18.88 9.17
N ILE A 210 17.26 19.65 8.15
CA ILE A 210 16.38 20.74 7.71
C ILE A 210 15.25 20.19 6.85
N GLN A 211 15.51 19.18 6.02
CA GLN A 211 14.46 18.48 5.26
C GLN A 211 13.45 17.81 6.19
N ARG A 212 13.86 17.23 7.32
CA ARG A 212 12.95 16.70 8.35
C ARG A 212 12.01 17.77 8.92
N LYS A 213 12.54 18.98 9.19
CA LYS A 213 11.70 20.13 9.59
C LYS A 213 10.72 20.56 8.50
N LEU A 214 11.13 20.50 7.25
CA LEU A 214 10.23 20.73 6.12
C LEU A 214 9.13 19.67 6.07
N SER A 215 9.45 18.40 6.28
CA SER A 215 8.46 17.32 6.33
C SER A 215 7.40 17.56 7.40
N ASP A 216 7.80 17.92 8.61
CA ASP A 216 6.88 18.26 9.71
C ASP A 216 6.00 19.49 9.34
N TYR A 217 6.58 20.47 8.69
CA TYR A 217 5.83 21.65 8.21
C TYR A 217 4.82 21.27 7.13
N LEU A 218 5.19 20.43 6.16
CA LEU A 218 4.29 19.97 5.11
C LEU A 218 3.12 19.16 5.68
N MET A 219 3.37 18.22 6.60
CA MET A 219 2.31 17.48 7.28
C MET A 219 1.34 18.43 8.00
N LYS A 220 1.86 19.45 8.69
CA LYS A 220 1.03 20.48 9.33
C LYS A 220 0.20 21.29 8.33
N VAL A 221 0.77 21.69 7.20
CA VAL A 221 0.07 22.42 6.13
C VAL A 221 -1.03 21.59 5.51
N MET A 222 -0.80 20.28 5.36
CA MET A 222 -1.79 19.33 4.87
C MET A 222 -2.89 19.00 5.90
N GLY A 223 -2.76 19.49 7.14
CA GLY A 223 -3.73 19.20 8.21
C GLY A 223 -3.60 17.81 8.83
N ILE A 224 -2.45 17.17 8.66
CA ILE A 224 -2.19 15.84 9.21
C ILE A 224 -1.82 15.98 10.69
N ASP A 225 -2.62 15.36 11.56
CA ASP A 225 -2.37 15.31 13.00
C ASP A 225 -1.27 14.29 13.30
N ARG A 226 -0.15 14.79 13.83
CA ARG A 226 1.02 13.99 14.20
C ARG A 226 0.75 13.01 15.36
N THR A 227 -0.35 13.15 16.08
CA THR A 227 -0.78 12.16 17.09
C THR A 227 -1.41 10.92 16.46
N HIS A 228 -1.83 11.02 15.20
CA HIS A 228 -2.44 9.94 14.43
C HIS A 228 -1.59 9.50 13.22
N CYS A 229 -0.55 10.25 12.88
CA CYS A 229 0.30 9.94 11.74
C CYS A 229 1.80 10.05 12.07
N GLY A 230 2.49 8.91 11.98
CA GLY A 230 3.95 8.81 12.08
C GLY A 230 4.65 9.11 10.77
N ILE A 231 5.95 9.48 10.83
CA ILE A 231 6.83 9.54 9.66
C ILE A 231 8.17 8.90 10.01
N ALA A 232 8.70 8.10 9.10
CA ALA A 232 10.01 7.47 9.19
C ALA A 232 10.76 7.58 7.86
N GLU A 233 12.02 7.15 7.85
CA GLU A 233 12.88 7.15 6.66
C GLU A 233 13.05 5.73 6.13
N THR A 234 13.00 5.56 4.81
CA THR A 234 13.15 4.26 4.12
C THR A 234 13.71 4.47 2.71
N GLU A 235 14.20 3.41 2.07
CA GLU A 235 14.69 3.43 0.69
C GLU A 235 13.61 3.77 -0.35
N HIS A 236 12.39 3.28 -0.15
CA HIS A 236 11.26 3.57 -1.02
C HIS A 236 10.09 4.07 -0.17
N PRO A 237 9.68 5.33 -0.33
CA PRO A 237 8.54 5.87 0.40
C PRO A 237 7.28 5.04 0.24
N PHE A 238 6.53 4.89 1.31
CA PHE A 238 5.23 4.23 1.33
C PHE A 238 4.37 4.72 2.49
N THR A 239 3.08 4.47 2.40
CA THR A 239 2.11 4.67 3.48
C THR A 239 1.56 3.32 3.93
N THR A 240 1.47 3.12 5.23
CA THR A 240 0.75 2.01 5.85
C THR A 240 -0.23 2.53 6.89
N ASN A 241 -1.34 1.80 7.07
CA ASN A 241 -2.36 2.13 8.07
C ASN A 241 -2.68 0.91 8.93
N PHE A 242 -2.98 1.16 10.18
CA PHE A 242 -3.47 0.16 11.14
C PHE A 242 -4.94 0.41 11.50
N ASN A 243 -5.33 1.65 11.50
CA ASN A 243 -6.70 2.16 11.60
C ASN A 243 -6.67 3.67 11.28
N ASN A 244 -7.82 4.33 11.30
CA ASN A 244 -7.94 5.76 11.02
C ASN A 244 -7.32 6.70 12.07
N LYS A 245 -6.66 6.17 13.11
CA LYS A 245 -5.91 6.92 14.13
C LYS A 245 -4.46 6.44 14.28
N ASP A 246 -4.02 5.52 13.44
CA ASP A 246 -2.64 5.07 13.36
C ASP A 246 -2.26 4.81 11.89
N VAL A 247 -1.83 5.88 11.24
CA VAL A 247 -1.30 5.86 9.87
C VAL A 247 0.17 6.23 9.92
N ARG A 248 1.00 5.61 9.06
CA ARG A 248 2.42 5.87 9.04
C ARG A 248 2.90 6.03 7.62
N ILE A 249 3.54 7.17 7.37
CA ILE A 249 4.18 7.46 6.09
C ILE A 249 5.69 7.31 6.22
N THR A 250 6.34 7.05 5.11
CA THR A 250 7.79 7.06 5.04
C THR A 250 8.27 8.01 3.93
N THR A 251 9.52 8.42 4.00
CA THR A 251 10.16 9.26 2.98
C THR A 251 11.63 8.88 2.83
N HIS A 252 12.28 9.42 1.80
CA HIS A 252 13.72 9.31 1.62
C HIS A 252 14.34 10.70 1.44
N TYR A 253 15.46 10.97 2.11
CA TYR A 253 16.14 12.26 2.05
C TYR A 253 17.44 12.15 1.25
N PHE A 254 17.53 12.96 0.19
CA PHE A 254 18.77 13.17 -0.56
C PHE A 254 19.30 14.59 -0.26
N GLU A 255 20.58 14.69 0.13
CA GLU A 255 21.17 15.99 0.41
C GLU A 255 21.36 16.88 -0.82
N ASP A 256 21.30 16.31 -2.00
CA ASP A 256 21.44 16.98 -3.30
C ASP A 256 20.12 17.06 -4.08
N ASN A 257 18.98 16.69 -3.47
CA ASN A 257 17.68 16.71 -4.15
C ASN A 257 16.52 16.97 -3.17
N LEU A 258 16.30 18.26 -2.83
CA LEU A 258 15.21 18.68 -1.96
C LEU A 258 13.82 18.24 -2.45
N VAL A 259 13.64 18.23 -3.78
CA VAL A 259 12.34 17.98 -4.41
C VAL A 259 11.85 16.56 -4.15
N SER A 260 12.77 15.61 -4.04
CA SER A 260 12.45 14.19 -3.79
C SER A 260 11.66 14.03 -2.49
N SER A 261 12.23 14.40 -1.36
CA SER A 261 11.57 14.27 -0.05
C SER A 261 10.32 15.14 0.08
N MET A 262 10.37 16.37 -0.48
CA MET A 262 9.24 17.31 -0.41
C MET A 262 7.99 16.74 -1.09
N PHE A 263 8.11 16.22 -2.32
CA PHE A 263 6.95 15.66 -3.03
C PHE A 263 6.59 14.25 -2.55
N SER A 264 7.55 13.49 -2.06
CA SER A 264 7.28 12.23 -1.40
C SER A 264 6.37 12.42 -0.17
N VAL A 265 6.69 13.36 0.71
CA VAL A 265 5.86 13.65 1.90
C VAL A 265 4.46 14.16 1.52
N ILE A 266 4.34 14.94 0.45
CA ILE A 266 3.03 15.40 -0.03
C ILE A 266 2.22 14.21 -0.60
N HIS A 267 2.86 13.32 -1.36
CA HIS A 267 2.27 12.14 -1.94
C HIS A 267 1.79 11.17 -0.85
N GLU A 268 2.69 10.75 0.03
CA GLU A 268 2.37 9.86 1.15
C GLU A 268 1.38 10.49 2.14
N GLY A 269 1.48 11.81 2.32
CA GLY A 269 0.50 12.58 3.07
C GLY A 269 -0.89 12.56 2.45
N GLY A 270 -1.00 12.49 1.12
CA GLY A 270 -2.25 12.29 0.40
C GLY A 270 -2.89 10.93 0.71
N HIS A 271 -2.09 9.86 0.66
CA HIS A 271 -2.50 8.52 1.11
C HIS A 271 -2.95 8.52 2.57
N ALA A 272 -2.16 9.18 3.44
CA ALA A 272 -2.47 9.27 4.87
C ALA A 272 -3.79 9.97 5.13
N LEU A 273 -4.09 11.07 4.44
CA LEU A 273 -5.36 11.79 4.59
C LEU A 273 -6.56 10.94 4.16
N TYR A 274 -6.39 10.06 3.18
CA TYR A 274 -7.43 9.12 2.79
C TYR A 274 -7.75 8.15 3.92
N GLU A 275 -6.75 7.53 4.52
CA GLU A 275 -6.90 6.58 5.61
C GLU A 275 -7.39 7.24 6.92
N LEU A 276 -6.85 8.41 7.28
CA LEU A 276 -7.27 9.19 8.44
C LEU A 276 -8.72 9.71 8.32
N GLY A 277 -9.21 9.85 7.09
CA GLY A 277 -10.57 10.31 6.79
C GLY A 277 -11.63 9.23 6.83
N ALA A 278 -11.26 7.96 7.04
CA ALA A 278 -12.22 6.86 7.16
C ALA A 278 -13.07 6.98 8.46
N ASP A 279 -14.33 6.56 8.39
CA ASP A 279 -15.20 6.56 9.58
C ASP A 279 -14.76 5.49 10.61
N ASP A 280 -14.92 5.80 11.90
CA ASP A 280 -14.59 4.90 13.02
C ASP A 280 -15.33 3.55 12.93
N CYS A 281 -16.51 3.50 12.29
CA CYS A 281 -17.30 2.28 12.15
C CYS A 281 -16.63 1.21 11.28
N TYR A 282 -15.68 1.57 10.41
CA TYR A 282 -14.94 0.62 9.58
C TYR A 282 -13.69 0.06 10.25
N ASN A 283 -13.24 0.65 11.36
CA ASN A 283 -12.07 0.16 12.07
C ASN A 283 -12.25 -1.30 12.50
N TYR A 284 -11.22 -2.10 12.26
CA TYR A 284 -11.18 -3.54 12.60
C TYR A 284 -12.21 -4.41 11.88
N THR A 285 -12.77 -3.93 10.76
CA THR A 285 -13.65 -4.70 9.89
C THR A 285 -12.97 -5.04 8.56
N ALA A 286 -13.59 -5.88 7.76
CA ALA A 286 -13.13 -6.18 6.39
C ALA A 286 -13.21 -4.96 5.43
N LEU A 287 -13.87 -3.88 5.87
CA LEU A 287 -13.99 -2.64 5.11
C LEU A 287 -12.95 -1.57 5.54
N ALA A 288 -12.07 -1.88 6.49
CA ALA A 288 -11.00 -0.97 6.89
C ALA A 288 -9.98 -0.77 5.76
N GLY A 289 -9.55 0.49 5.57
CA GLY A 289 -8.58 0.86 4.54
C GLY A 289 -9.21 1.32 3.23
N GLY A 290 -8.33 1.65 2.26
CA GLY A 290 -8.75 2.12 0.94
C GLY A 290 -9.47 1.06 0.12
N VAL A 291 -10.45 1.49 -0.70
CA VAL A 291 -11.32 0.58 -1.45
C VAL A 291 -10.63 -0.09 -2.65
N SER A 292 -9.64 0.58 -3.24
CA SER A 292 -8.82 0.04 -4.34
C SER A 292 -7.51 0.80 -4.47
N MET A 293 -6.53 0.20 -5.16
CA MET A 293 -5.25 0.88 -5.40
C MET A 293 -5.41 2.12 -6.27
N GLY A 294 -6.29 2.09 -7.28
CA GLY A 294 -6.54 3.23 -8.16
C GLY A 294 -7.15 4.43 -7.44
N ILE A 295 -8.12 4.20 -6.56
CA ILE A 295 -8.71 5.28 -5.75
C ILE A 295 -7.71 5.81 -4.72
N HIS A 296 -6.94 4.93 -4.10
CA HIS A 296 -5.89 5.32 -3.14
C HIS A 296 -4.83 6.21 -3.80
N GLU A 297 -4.34 5.80 -4.99
CA GLU A 297 -3.37 6.57 -5.77
C GLU A 297 -3.97 7.87 -6.33
N SER A 298 -5.28 7.92 -6.63
CA SER A 298 -5.92 9.16 -7.07
C SER A 298 -5.85 10.25 -6.00
N GLN A 299 -5.93 9.85 -4.72
CA GLN A 299 -5.82 10.78 -3.59
C GLN A 299 -4.39 11.30 -3.41
N SER A 300 -3.38 10.45 -3.49
CA SER A 300 -1.99 10.88 -3.44
C SER A 300 -1.63 11.81 -4.60
N ARG A 301 -2.10 11.48 -5.82
CA ARG A 301 -1.89 12.31 -7.01
C ARG A 301 -2.65 13.62 -6.98
N LEU A 302 -3.83 13.67 -6.36
CA LEU A 302 -4.52 14.93 -6.10
C LEU A 302 -3.61 15.87 -5.29
N PHE A 303 -3.06 15.38 -4.18
CA PHE A 303 -2.21 16.20 -3.32
C PHE A 303 -0.85 16.49 -3.96
N GLU A 304 -0.17 15.53 -4.56
CA GLU A 304 1.12 15.75 -5.19
C GLU A 304 1.01 16.62 -6.46
N ASN A 305 0.21 16.18 -7.43
CA ASN A 305 0.25 16.76 -8.78
C ASN A 305 -0.65 17.99 -8.93
N LEU A 306 -1.88 17.95 -8.36
CA LEU A 306 -2.83 19.05 -8.55
C LEU A 306 -2.66 20.15 -7.49
N VAL A 307 -2.42 19.78 -6.24
CA VAL A 307 -2.19 20.75 -5.16
C VAL A 307 -0.70 21.09 -5.05
N GLY A 308 0.14 20.14 -4.76
CA GLY A 308 1.56 20.30 -4.41
C GLY A 308 2.39 20.98 -5.51
N ARG A 309 2.14 20.62 -6.78
CA ARG A 309 2.82 21.22 -7.94
C ARG A 309 2.13 22.47 -8.46
N SER A 310 1.05 22.95 -7.83
CA SER A 310 0.39 24.17 -8.23
C SER A 310 1.22 25.41 -7.86
N ARG A 311 1.17 26.42 -8.71
CA ARG A 311 1.82 27.69 -8.44
C ARG A 311 1.34 28.34 -7.13
N ALA A 312 0.06 28.22 -6.82
CA ALA A 312 -0.52 28.77 -5.59
C ALA A 312 0.08 28.11 -4.34
N PHE A 313 0.18 26.78 -4.33
CA PHE A 313 0.73 26.05 -3.20
C PHE A 313 2.23 26.31 -3.03
N VAL A 314 3.00 26.31 -4.13
CA VAL A 314 4.43 26.65 -4.09
C VAL A 314 4.65 28.07 -3.58
N HIS A 315 3.84 29.05 -4.00
CA HIS A 315 3.91 30.41 -3.47
C HIS A 315 3.59 30.46 -1.97
N TYR A 316 2.67 29.65 -1.50
CA TYR A 316 2.35 29.55 -0.07
C TYR A 316 3.53 28.98 0.74
N LEU A 317 4.20 27.97 0.23
CA LEU A 317 5.36 27.34 0.89
C LEU A 317 6.63 28.19 0.82
N TYR A 318 6.77 29.02 -0.20
CA TYR A 318 8.03 29.68 -0.54
C TYR A 318 8.66 30.52 0.58
N PRO A 319 7.93 31.30 1.41
CA PRO A 319 8.52 32.03 2.55
C PRO A 319 9.22 31.05 3.53
N THR A 320 8.57 29.96 3.90
CA THR A 320 9.13 28.95 4.81
C THR A 320 10.32 28.21 4.16
N LEU A 321 10.25 27.91 2.86
CA LEU A 321 11.39 27.30 2.15
C LEU A 321 12.62 28.20 2.20
N LYS A 322 12.46 29.52 2.02
CA LYS A 322 13.58 30.48 2.14
C LYS A 322 14.13 30.61 3.56
N GLU A 323 13.27 30.50 4.55
CA GLU A 323 13.69 30.52 5.96
C GLU A 323 14.48 29.24 6.33
N LEU A 324 14.01 28.09 5.91
CA LEU A 324 14.66 26.81 6.18
C LEU A 324 15.96 26.63 5.38
N PHE A 325 15.99 27.10 4.15
CA PHE A 325 17.11 26.97 3.21
C PHE A 325 17.53 28.34 2.68
N PRO A 326 18.19 29.15 3.52
CA PRO A 326 18.72 30.44 3.08
C PRO A 326 19.77 30.23 1.99
N ALA A 327 19.83 31.21 1.01
CA ALA A 327 20.72 31.14 -0.16
C ALA A 327 22.20 31.23 0.20
#